data_3c4c257f58807d3065f52fc140ed5ffe
#
_entry.id   3c4c257f58807d3065f52fc140ed5ffe
#
_cell.length_a   1.000
_cell.length_b   1.000
_cell.length_c   1.000
_cell.angle_alpha   90.00
_cell.angle_beta   90.00
_cell.angle_gamma   90.00
#
_symmetry.space_group_name_H-M   'P 1'
#
loop_
_entity.id
_entity.type
_entity.pdbx_description
1 polymer ?
#
loop_
_entity_poly.entity_id
_entity_poly.type
_entity_poly.pdbx_seq_one_letter_code
_entity_poly.pdbx_strand_id
1 'polypeptide(L)'
;MTDIRARQKKIRNFSIIAHIDHGKSTLADRILEFTGALSSREMQEQVLDSMDLERERGITIKLQAVRLTYRADDGEEYILNLIDTPGHVDFTYEVSRSLAACEGALLVVDAAQGIEAQTLANVYLALDNNLEILPVINKIDLPSADPERVKQEVEDVIGLDSSEAVLASAKAGIGIKEILEQVVQKVPAPTGDPDEPLKALIFDSHYDPYKGVIVYVRVVNGSIKAGSKIKMMATNKDFEVIEVGAFMPRMTIVDELNVGDVGFIVAGIKHVGDTRVGDTITYTKTPTVEPLPGYRKINPMVFCGLYPIETSDYNDLREALEKLQLNDASLSFEPETSSALGFGFRCGFLGLLHMDVIQERIEREFNIPLITTAPSVIYHVTLTNGDTISIDNPSNYPEVGKIDYVEEPFVKASIIVPNDYVGTVMELCQSKRGEFVNMEYLDTTRVTIIYQVPLSEIVYDFFDQLKSGTKGYASFDYEVSGYRKSNLVKMDILLNGEQVDALSFIVHRERAYQRGRIICEKLRELIPRQMFEVPIQASVGTKVVARETVKAMRKNVLAKCYGGDISRKRKLLEKQKEGKKRMKQVGNVEVPQEAFMAVLKIDDN
;
A
#
# COMPACT_ATOMS: atom_id res chain seq x y z
N MET A 1 20.41 15.96 35.90
CA MET A 1 20.11 14.53 36.03
C MET A 1 18.75 14.26 36.68
N THR A 2 18.45 14.83 37.83
CA THR A 2 17.15 14.66 38.52
C THR A 2 15.95 15.12 37.66
N ASP A 3 16.17 16.16 36.85
CA ASP A 3 15.13 16.72 35.99
C ASP A 3 14.79 15.87 34.77
N ILE A 4 15.78 15.23 34.12
CA ILE A 4 15.54 14.36 32.93
C ILE A 4 14.73 13.12 33.31
N ARG A 5 15.06 12.43 34.41
CA ARG A 5 14.31 11.25 34.87
C ARG A 5 12.90 11.60 35.34
N ALA A 6 12.72 12.80 35.94
CA ALA A 6 11.40 13.30 36.31
C ALA A 6 10.56 13.62 35.06
N ARG A 7 11.17 14.22 34.04
CA ARG A 7 10.54 14.51 32.75
C ARG A 7 10.17 13.22 31.99
N GLN A 8 11.07 12.21 31.99
CA GLN A 8 10.83 10.92 31.36
C GLN A 8 9.54 10.25 31.87
N LYS A 9 9.29 10.30 33.19
CA LYS A 9 8.08 9.74 33.81
C LYS A 9 6.79 10.40 33.32
N LYS A 10 6.87 11.61 32.79
CA LYS A 10 5.74 12.38 32.28
C LYS A 10 5.58 12.30 30.75
N ILE A 11 6.35 11.46 30.08
CA ILE A 11 6.21 11.21 28.65
C ILE A 11 5.25 10.02 28.43
N ARG A 12 4.38 10.13 27.43
CA ARG A 12 3.54 9.05 26.92
C ARG A 12 3.64 9.00 25.39
N ASN A 13 4.14 7.89 24.86
CA ASN A 13 4.22 7.66 23.44
C ASN A 13 3.15 6.66 23.08
N PHE A 14 2.22 7.06 22.24
CA PHE A 14 1.10 6.22 21.85
C PHE A 14 0.71 6.43 20.39
N SER A 15 0.07 5.42 19.84
CA SER A 15 -0.47 5.43 18.49
C SER A 15 -1.98 5.24 18.50
N ILE A 16 -2.65 5.58 17.41
CA ILE A 16 -4.06 5.26 17.19
C ILE A 16 -4.13 4.17 16.14
N ILE A 17 -4.70 3.02 16.51
CA ILE A 17 -4.98 1.90 15.62
C ILE A 17 -6.49 1.77 15.43
N ALA A 18 -6.92 1.62 14.19
CA ALA A 18 -8.33 1.54 13.84
C ALA A 18 -8.50 0.86 12.48
N HIS A 19 -9.69 0.32 12.24
CA HIS A 19 -10.13 0.02 10.88
C HIS A 19 -10.39 1.30 10.08
N ILE A 20 -10.42 1.19 8.75
CA ILE A 20 -10.80 2.29 7.86
C ILE A 20 -12.21 2.76 8.24
N ASP A 21 -12.44 4.06 8.21
CA ASP A 21 -13.71 4.72 8.56
C ASP A 21 -14.17 4.59 10.03
N HIS A 22 -13.40 3.99 10.97
CA HIS A 22 -13.75 3.99 12.38
C HIS A 22 -13.53 5.35 13.08
N GLY A 23 -12.99 6.34 12.37
CA GLY A 23 -12.86 7.71 12.85
C GLY A 23 -11.50 8.03 13.46
N LYS A 24 -10.45 7.33 13.08
CA LYS A 24 -9.07 7.53 13.51
C LYS A 24 -8.59 8.99 13.34
N SER A 25 -8.60 9.51 12.11
CA SER A 25 -8.13 10.86 11.79
C SER A 25 -8.99 11.94 12.49
N THR A 26 -10.31 11.72 12.57
CA THR A 26 -11.22 12.61 13.32
C THR A 26 -10.89 12.64 14.82
N LEU A 27 -10.54 11.49 15.41
CA LEU A 27 -10.12 11.44 16.82
C LEU A 27 -8.77 12.15 17.03
N ALA A 28 -7.82 11.95 16.14
CA ALA A 28 -6.53 12.64 16.18
C ALA A 28 -6.72 14.17 16.11
N ASP A 29 -7.57 14.66 15.19
CA ASP A 29 -7.92 16.08 15.10
C ASP A 29 -8.50 16.64 16.42
N ARG A 30 -9.41 15.87 17.06
CA ARG A 30 -10.00 16.30 18.34
C ARG A 30 -9.01 16.30 19.48
N ILE A 31 -8.06 15.38 19.51
CA ILE A 31 -6.96 15.40 20.48
C ILE A 31 -6.09 16.65 20.28
N LEU A 32 -5.75 17.00 19.02
CA LEU A 32 -4.98 18.21 18.70
C LEU A 32 -5.72 19.49 19.13
N GLU A 33 -7.02 19.56 18.85
CA GLU A 33 -7.87 20.68 19.23
C GLU A 33 -7.98 20.81 20.76
N PHE A 34 -8.25 19.70 21.46
CA PHE A 34 -8.46 19.68 22.91
C PHE A 34 -7.19 20.06 23.68
N THR A 35 -6.02 19.64 23.21
CA THR A 35 -4.72 19.99 23.81
C THR A 35 -4.26 21.41 23.45
N GLY A 36 -4.97 22.10 22.57
CA GLY A 36 -4.61 23.45 22.11
C GLY A 36 -3.35 23.51 21.28
N ALA A 37 -2.94 22.38 20.69
CA ALA A 37 -1.76 22.30 19.85
C ALA A 37 -1.92 23.11 18.55
N LEU A 38 -3.16 23.26 18.08
CA LEU A 38 -3.56 24.10 16.94
C LEU A 38 -4.65 25.06 17.36
N SER A 39 -4.57 26.29 16.87
CA SER A 39 -5.66 27.26 17.05
C SER A 39 -6.85 26.88 16.18
N SER A 40 -8.07 27.27 16.59
CA SER A 40 -9.30 27.02 15.82
C SER A 40 -9.28 27.58 14.39
N ARG A 41 -8.36 28.51 14.08
CA ARG A 41 -8.17 29.07 12.72
C ARG A 41 -7.23 28.23 11.86
N GLU A 42 -6.36 27.45 12.48
CA GLU A 42 -5.40 26.55 11.82
C GLU A 42 -5.96 25.13 11.65
N MET A 43 -7.03 24.83 12.40
CA MET A 43 -7.72 23.52 12.27
C MET A 43 -8.38 23.40 10.91
N GLN A 44 -8.01 22.35 10.21
CA GLN A 44 -8.64 21.83 8.99
C GLN A 44 -9.08 20.40 9.29
N GLU A 45 -9.98 19.86 8.50
CA GLU A 45 -10.30 18.44 8.62
C GLU A 45 -9.08 17.61 8.22
N GLN A 46 -8.77 16.58 9.01
CA GLN A 46 -7.65 15.66 8.79
C GLN A 46 -6.29 16.40 8.74
N VAL A 47 -6.01 17.18 9.77
CA VAL A 47 -4.79 18.01 9.85
C VAL A 47 -3.50 17.19 9.75
N LEU A 48 -3.49 15.98 10.30
CA LEU A 48 -2.33 15.07 10.23
C LEU A 48 -2.19 14.42 8.85
N ASP A 49 -3.25 14.33 8.07
CA ASP A 49 -3.19 13.83 6.70
C ASP A 49 -2.62 14.95 5.79
N SER A 50 -1.30 14.97 5.66
CA SER A 50 -0.57 16.07 5.01
C SER A 50 -0.63 16.07 3.49
N MET A 51 -0.96 14.93 2.88
CA MET A 51 -1.09 14.78 1.44
C MET A 51 -2.52 15.05 0.98
N ASP A 52 -2.67 15.74 -0.16
CA ASP A 52 -3.99 15.92 -0.77
C ASP A 52 -4.67 14.58 -1.09
N LEU A 53 -3.86 13.59 -1.47
CA LEU A 53 -4.31 12.23 -1.77
C LEU A 53 -4.89 11.50 -0.54
N GLU A 54 -4.33 11.71 0.65
CA GLU A 54 -4.86 11.18 1.91
C GLU A 54 -6.26 11.73 2.18
N ARG A 55 -6.43 13.05 2.02
CA ARG A 55 -7.72 13.73 2.24
C ARG A 55 -8.77 13.35 1.22
N GLU A 56 -8.40 13.24 -0.07
CA GLU A 56 -9.31 12.83 -1.14
C GLU A 56 -9.81 11.39 -0.96
N ARG A 57 -8.93 10.48 -0.52
CA ARG A 57 -9.25 9.07 -0.33
C ARG A 57 -9.79 8.74 1.06
N GLY A 58 -9.68 9.68 2.01
CA GLY A 58 -10.10 9.50 3.40
C GLY A 58 -9.27 8.45 4.17
N ILE A 59 -8.02 8.25 3.77
CA ILE A 59 -7.12 7.26 4.38
C ILE A 59 -5.78 7.90 4.72
N THR A 60 -5.21 7.56 5.86
CA THR A 60 -3.83 7.90 6.19
C THR A 60 -2.90 6.97 5.41
N ILE A 61 -1.97 7.52 4.66
CA ILE A 61 -0.99 6.79 3.86
C ILE A 61 0.35 6.77 4.59
N LYS A 62 0.80 7.93 5.09
CA LYS A 62 2.08 8.09 5.76
C LYS A 62 1.90 8.36 7.25
N LEU A 63 2.74 7.73 8.06
CA LEU A 63 2.76 8.00 9.49
C LEU A 63 3.10 9.49 9.76
N GLN A 64 2.44 10.06 10.77
CA GLN A 64 2.71 11.42 11.26
C GLN A 64 2.92 11.38 12.78
N ALA A 65 3.93 12.08 13.25
CA ALA A 65 4.19 12.20 14.68
C ALA A 65 3.91 13.63 15.14
N VAL A 66 3.29 13.78 16.30
CA VAL A 66 3.05 15.09 16.92
C VAL A 66 3.27 15.02 18.41
N ARG A 67 3.99 16.01 18.95
CA ARG A 67 4.20 16.22 20.38
C ARG A 67 3.18 17.23 20.89
N LEU A 68 2.44 16.81 21.92
CA LEU A 68 1.40 17.58 22.58
C LEU A 68 1.78 17.81 24.04
N THR A 69 1.31 18.90 24.61
CA THR A 69 1.38 19.15 26.03
C THR A 69 -0.02 19.05 26.62
N TYR A 70 -0.19 18.22 27.63
CA TYR A 70 -1.49 17.99 28.28
C TYR A 70 -1.39 18.15 29.79
N ARG A 71 -2.28 18.97 30.36
CA ARG A 71 -2.41 19.10 31.81
C ARG A 71 -3.49 18.18 32.32
N ALA A 72 -3.09 17.13 33.01
CA ALA A 72 -3.98 16.11 33.53
C ALA A 72 -4.73 16.55 34.81
N ASP A 73 -5.72 15.75 35.21
CA ASP A 73 -6.54 16.01 36.41
C ASP A 73 -5.74 15.94 37.73
N ASP A 74 -4.57 15.29 37.73
CA ASP A 74 -3.60 15.34 38.84
C ASP A 74 -2.89 16.68 39.02
N GLY A 75 -3.12 17.62 38.08
CA GLY A 75 -2.53 18.96 38.05
C GLY A 75 -1.15 19.01 37.41
N GLU A 76 -0.58 17.88 37.02
CA GLU A 76 0.72 17.77 36.40
C GLU A 76 0.64 17.95 34.87
N GLU A 77 1.77 18.35 34.27
CA GLU A 77 1.88 18.52 32.83
C GLU A 77 2.61 17.33 32.22
N TYR A 78 1.99 16.71 31.21
CA TYR A 78 2.50 15.55 30.49
C TYR A 78 2.86 15.90 29.05
N ILE A 79 3.88 15.22 28.53
CA ILE A 79 4.28 15.26 27.12
C ILE A 79 3.68 14.02 26.46
N LEU A 80 2.77 14.25 25.53
CA LEU A 80 2.10 13.22 24.78
C LEU A 80 2.66 13.20 23.35
N ASN A 81 3.33 12.14 22.95
CA ASN A 81 3.76 11.95 21.57
C ASN A 81 2.75 11.02 20.90
N LEU A 82 1.89 11.60 20.07
CA LEU A 82 0.95 10.85 19.24
C LEU A 82 1.63 10.50 17.91
N ILE A 83 1.64 9.22 17.55
CA ILE A 83 2.09 8.73 16.25
C ILE A 83 0.88 8.19 15.51
N ASP A 84 0.39 8.95 14.53
CA ASP A 84 -0.73 8.52 13.69
C ASP A 84 -0.27 7.50 12.65
N THR A 85 -1.05 6.43 12.46
CA THR A 85 -0.68 5.27 11.63
C THR A 85 -1.68 5.06 10.50
N PRO A 86 -1.25 4.52 9.35
CA PRO A 86 -2.19 4.03 8.35
C PRO A 86 -3.14 2.97 8.91
N GLY A 87 -4.35 2.86 8.33
CA GLY A 87 -5.34 1.84 8.72
C GLY A 87 -5.46 0.68 7.75
N HIS A 88 -4.82 0.74 6.57
CA HIS A 88 -5.00 -0.23 5.49
C HIS A 88 -3.94 -1.35 5.52
N VAL A 89 -4.34 -2.57 5.13
CA VAL A 89 -3.47 -3.75 5.11
C VAL A 89 -2.18 -3.56 4.31
N ASP A 90 -2.21 -2.87 3.18
CA ASP A 90 -1.03 -2.60 2.36
C ASP A 90 0.05 -1.79 3.10
N PHE A 91 -0.34 -1.06 4.15
CA PHE A 91 0.56 -0.24 4.97
C PHE A 91 0.90 -0.85 6.33
N THR A 92 0.65 -2.14 6.53
CA THR A 92 0.95 -2.88 7.77
C THR A 92 2.40 -2.68 8.25
N TYR A 93 3.33 -2.52 7.32
CA TYR A 93 4.73 -2.23 7.62
C TYR A 93 4.91 -0.87 8.33
N GLU A 94 4.20 0.16 7.87
CA GLU A 94 4.24 1.48 8.50
C GLU A 94 3.59 1.46 9.88
N VAL A 95 2.51 0.70 10.04
CA VAL A 95 1.89 0.45 11.35
C VAL A 95 2.89 -0.19 12.30
N SER A 96 3.55 -1.27 11.90
CA SER A 96 4.53 -1.97 12.73
C SER A 96 5.68 -1.05 13.19
N ARG A 97 6.17 -0.17 12.30
CA ARG A 97 7.22 0.80 12.62
C ARG A 97 6.79 1.83 13.65
N SER A 98 5.59 2.34 13.47
CA SER A 98 5.00 3.33 14.38
C SER A 98 4.80 2.76 15.76
N LEU A 99 4.26 1.55 15.84
CA LEU A 99 4.02 0.84 17.10
C LEU A 99 5.31 0.58 17.87
N ALA A 100 6.40 0.22 17.20
CA ALA A 100 7.70 0.02 17.85
C ALA A 100 8.30 1.28 18.47
N ALA A 101 7.80 2.47 18.12
CA ALA A 101 8.19 3.74 18.73
C ALA A 101 7.30 4.17 19.91
N CYS A 102 6.28 3.35 20.26
CA CYS A 102 5.27 3.64 21.27
C CYS A 102 5.35 2.69 22.47
N GLU A 103 4.72 3.09 23.56
CA GLU A 103 4.45 2.27 24.75
C GLU A 103 2.96 1.93 24.88
N GLY A 104 2.06 2.60 24.13
CA GLY A 104 0.63 2.34 24.13
C GLY A 104 -0.03 2.53 22.79
N ALA A 105 -1.25 2.00 22.66
CA ALA A 105 -2.08 2.14 21.49
C ALA A 105 -3.55 2.39 21.88
N LEU A 106 -4.20 3.38 21.26
CA LEU A 106 -5.64 3.57 21.32
C LEU A 106 -6.28 2.69 20.26
N LEU A 107 -7.05 1.70 20.66
CA LEU A 107 -7.83 0.84 19.76
C LEU A 107 -9.20 1.47 19.54
N VAL A 108 -9.41 2.08 18.39
CA VAL A 108 -10.67 2.75 18.06
C VAL A 108 -11.57 1.79 17.31
N VAL A 109 -12.75 1.51 17.90
CA VAL A 109 -13.77 0.62 17.34
C VAL A 109 -15.06 1.40 17.16
N ASP A 110 -15.70 1.28 15.99
CA ASP A 110 -17.00 1.91 15.69
C ASP A 110 -18.11 1.22 16.50
N ALA A 111 -18.91 2.00 17.24
CA ALA A 111 -20.02 1.52 18.06
C ALA A 111 -21.14 0.84 17.27
N ALA A 112 -21.23 1.06 15.96
CA ALA A 112 -22.24 0.45 15.10
C ALA A 112 -21.68 -0.79 14.36
N GLN A 113 -20.45 -0.69 13.83
CA GLN A 113 -19.84 -1.75 13.02
C GLN A 113 -19.16 -2.84 13.89
N GLY A 114 -18.54 -2.44 15.02
CA GLY A 114 -17.79 -3.35 15.89
C GLY A 114 -16.41 -3.73 15.34
N ILE A 115 -15.94 -4.94 15.66
CA ILE A 115 -14.62 -5.43 15.26
C ILE A 115 -14.63 -5.83 13.79
N GLU A 116 -13.57 -5.43 13.08
CA GLU A 116 -13.31 -5.73 11.67
C GLU A 116 -11.96 -6.46 11.51
N ALA A 117 -11.70 -7.07 10.33
CA ALA A 117 -10.51 -7.89 10.12
C ALA A 117 -9.19 -7.14 10.38
N GLN A 118 -9.09 -5.90 9.93
CA GLN A 118 -7.91 -5.05 10.15
C GLN A 118 -7.74 -4.65 11.62
N THR A 119 -8.84 -4.57 12.39
CA THR A 119 -8.78 -4.33 13.84
C THR A 119 -7.96 -5.42 14.51
N LEU A 120 -8.25 -6.69 14.20
CA LEU A 120 -7.54 -7.85 14.76
C LEU A 120 -6.06 -7.85 14.37
N ALA A 121 -5.75 -7.63 13.08
CA ALA A 121 -4.38 -7.56 12.59
C ALA A 121 -3.55 -6.48 13.31
N ASN A 122 -4.12 -5.27 13.48
CA ASN A 122 -3.46 -4.17 14.17
C ASN A 122 -3.27 -4.44 15.67
N VAL A 123 -4.23 -5.11 16.31
CA VAL A 123 -4.10 -5.52 17.72
C VAL A 123 -2.96 -6.53 17.90
N TYR A 124 -2.85 -7.53 17.03
CA TYR A 124 -1.73 -8.48 17.10
C TYR A 124 -0.37 -7.80 16.92
N LEU A 125 -0.28 -6.83 16.00
CA LEU A 125 0.94 -6.03 15.85
C LEU A 125 1.27 -5.21 17.10
N ALA A 126 0.26 -4.67 17.79
CA ALA A 126 0.46 -3.94 19.04
C ALA A 126 0.91 -4.88 20.16
N LEU A 127 0.33 -6.08 20.28
CA LEU A 127 0.73 -7.11 21.24
C LEU A 127 2.16 -7.62 20.97
N ASP A 128 2.54 -7.84 19.72
CA ASP A 128 3.91 -8.22 19.33
C ASP A 128 4.97 -7.19 19.75
N ASN A 129 4.56 -5.91 19.85
CA ASN A 129 5.40 -4.83 20.36
C ASN A 129 5.24 -4.58 21.87
N ASN A 130 4.50 -5.43 22.60
CA ASN A 130 4.22 -5.31 24.04
C ASN A 130 3.60 -3.96 24.43
N LEU A 131 2.70 -3.42 23.63
CA LEU A 131 2.01 -2.16 23.91
C LEU A 131 0.84 -2.35 24.87
N GLU A 132 0.60 -1.35 25.71
CA GLU A 132 -0.65 -1.21 26.45
C GLU A 132 -1.76 -0.77 25.49
N ILE A 133 -2.82 -1.57 25.36
CA ILE A 133 -3.91 -1.31 24.40
C ILE A 133 -5.12 -0.78 25.15
N LEU A 134 -5.57 0.43 24.79
CA LEU A 134 -6.70 1.12 25.38
C LEU A 134 -7.90 1.13 24.43
N PRO A 135 -8.98 0.36 24.70
CA PRO A 135 -10.16 0.35 23.86
C PRO A 135 -10.93 1.67 23.94
N VAL A 136 -11.31 2.21 22.77
CA VAL A 136 -12.16 3.41 22.59
C VAL A 136 -13.31 3.05 21.68
N ILE A 137 -14.53 3.08 22.19
CA ILE A 137 -15.75 2.82 21.43
C ILE A 137 -16.24 4.16 20.86
N ASN A 138 -15.99 4.38 19.58
CA ASN A 138 -16.26 5.65 18.90
C ASN A 138 -17.62 5.65 18.18
N LYS A 139 -18.06 6.84 17.77
CA LYS A 139 -19.32 7.09 17.06
C LYS A 139 -20.57 6.72 17.84
N ILE A 140 -20.57 6.90 19.15
CA ILE A 140 -21.74 6.65 20.01
C ILE A 140 -22.92 7.58 19.70
N ASP A 141 -22.71 8.62 18.90
CA ASP A 141 -23.74 9.56 18.42
C ASP A 141 -24.61 9.00 17.29
N LEU A 142 -24.23 7.88 16.69
CA LEU A 142 -24.99 7.25 15.61
C LEU A 142 -26.25 6.56 16.16
N PRO A 143 -27.41 6.65 15.45
CA PRO A 143 -28.63 5.95 15.87
C PRO A 143 -28.50 4.43 15.92
N SER A 144 -27.55 3.86 15.16
CA SER A 144 -27.25 2.42 15.12
C SER A 144 -26.18 1.99 16.10
N ALA A 145 -25.68 2.91 16.95
CA ALA A 145 -24.62 2.59 17.89
C ALA A 145 -25.14 1.65 19.00
N ASP A 146 -24.36 0.60 19.27
CA ASP A 146 -24.58 -0.34 20.37
C ASP A 146 -23.24 -0.57 21.11
N PRO A 147 -22.86 0.37 21.99
CA PRO A 147 -21.57 0.31 22.68
C PRO A 147 -21.39 -0.93 23.55
N GLU A 148 -22.46 -1.42 24.19
CA GLU A 148 -22.36 -2.57 25.10
C GLU A 148 -22.10 -3.87 24.31
N ARG A 149 -22.73 -4.04 23.16
CA ARG A 149 -22.44 -5.14 22.24
C ARG A 149 -20.96 -5.10 21.79
N VAL A 150 -20.47 -3.91 21.40
CA VAL A 150 -19.10 -3.77 20.90
C VAL A 150 -18.07 -3.99 22.03
N LYS A 151 -18.35 -3.59 23.27
CA LYS A 151 -17.51 -3.93 24.41
C LYS A 151 -17.41 -5.45 24.59
N GLN A 152 -18.55 -6.14 24.54
CA GLN A 152 -18.57 -7.60 24.63
C GLN A 152 -17.77 -8.26 23.49
N GLU A 153 -17.86 -7.75 22.27
CA GLU A 153 -17.04 -8.23 21.15
C GLU A 153 -15.54 -8.05 21.41
N VAL A 154 -15.12 -6.91 21.97
CA VAL A 154 -13.70 -6.66 22.32
C VAL A 154 -13.22 -7.68 23.33
N GLU A 155 -14.02 -8.05 24.31
CA GLU A 155 -13.68 -9.08 25.30
C GLU A 155 -13.66 -10.48 24.68
N ASP A 156 -14.69 -10.86 23.93
CA ASP A 156 -14.87 -12.24 23.43
C ASP A 156 -13.92 -12.55 22.26
N VAL A 157 -13.67 -11.59 21.38
CA VAL A 157 -12.90 -11.81 20.14
C VAL A 157 -11.42 -11.47 20.30
N ILE A 158 -11.12 -10.38 21.03
CA ILE A 158 -9.73 -9.91 21.21
C ILE A 158 -9.15 -10.40 22.54
N GLY A 159 -9.99 -10.56 23.56
CA GLY A 159 -9.56 -10.92 24.89
C GLY A 159 -9.04 -9.74 25.74
N LEU A 160 -9.36 -8.50 25.32
CA LEU A 160 -9.03 -7.29 26.07
C LEU A 160 -10.15 -6.94 27.04
N ASP A 161 -9.79 -6.53 28.27
CA ASP A 161 -10.76 -5.98 29.22
C ASP A 161 -11.33 -4.66 28.70
N SER A 162 -12.62 -4.67 28.39
CA SER A 162 -13.35 -3.51 27.88
C SER A 162 -14.18 -2.79 28.94
N SER A 163 -14.15 -3.23 30.19
CA SER A 163 -14.95 -2.67 31.29
C SER A 163 -14.72 -1.16 31.47
N GLU A 164 -13.49 -0.71 31.25
CA GLU A 164 -13.08 0.69 31.31
C GLU A 164 -12.92 1.35 29.93
N ALA A 165 -13.45 0.73 28.86
CA ALA A 165 -13.40 1.30 27.52
C ALA A 165 -14.09 2.67 27.46
N VAL A 166 -13.40 3.69 26.90
CA VAL A 166 -13.98 5.02 26.80
C VAL A 166 -15.02 5.06 25.69
N LEU A 167 -16.20 5.55 26.04
CA LEU A 167 -17.27 5.82 25.08
C LEU A 167 -17.07 7.22 24.48
N ALA A 168 -16.86 7.31 23.17
CA ALA A 168 -16.50 8.55 22.50
C ALA A 168 -17.34 8.83 21.25
N SER A 169 -17.46 10.10 20.95
CA SER A 169 -17.81 10.59 19.62
C SER A 169 -16.79 11.63 19.20
N ALA A 170 -15.84 11.23 18.39
CA ALA A 170 -14.83 12.14 17.86
C ALA A 170 -15.50 13.31 17.12
N LYS A 171 -16.55 13.03 16.35
CA LYS A 171 -17.31 14.06 15.63
C LYS A 171 -17.94 15.10 16.56
N ALA A 172 -18.52 14.66 17.67
CA ALA A 172 -19.18 15.56 18.64
C ALA A 172 -18.23 16.09 19.74
N GLY A 173 -16.98 15.63 19.79
CA GLY A 173 -16.00 16.01 20.81
C GLY A 173 -16.28 15.39 22.19
N ILE A 174 -17.02 14.27 22.24
CA ILE A 174 -17.37 13.58 23.48
C ILE A 174 -16.31 12.55 23.81
N GLY A 175 -15.92 12.43 25.10
CA GLY A 175 -14.99 11.40 25.60
C GLY A 175 -13.50 11.71 25.36
N ILE A 176 -13.14 12.85 24.78
CA ILE A 176 -11.75 13.17 24.41
C ILE A 176 -10.89 13.35 25.67
N LYS A 177 -11.41 14.06 26.69
CA LYS A 177 -10.70 14.23 27.96
C LYS A 177 -10.45 12.90 28.64
N GLU A 178 -11.46 12.05 28.70
CA GLU A 178 -11.41 10.73 29.31
C GLU A 178 -10.37 9.81 28.63
N ILE A 179 -10.26 9.90 27.29
CA ILE A 179 -9.20 9.21 26.53
C ILE A 179 -7.82 9.68 26.98
N LEU A 180 -7.61 11.00 27.05
CA LEU A 180 -6.30 11.57 27.44
C LEU A 180 -5.93 11.22 28.88
N GLU A 181 -6.92 11.24 29.80
CA GLU A 181 -6.69 10.80 31.18
C GLU A 181 -6.32 9.32 31.26
N GLN A 182 -6.96 8.45 30.49
CA GLN A 182 -6.56 7.04 30.41
C GLN A 182 -5.16 6.86 29.83
N VAL A 183 -4.79 7.62 28.78
CA VAL A 183 -3.43 7.60 28.24
C VAL A 183 -2.40 7.96 29.33
N VAL A 184 -2.66 9.01 30.11
CA VAL A 184 -1.75 9.42 31.19
C VAL A 184 -1.64 8.33 32.28
N GLN A 185 -2.75 7.70 32.65
CA GLN A 185 -2.81 6.76 33.78
C GLN A 185 -2.31 5.36 33.41
N LYS A 186 -2.64 4.84 32.22
CA LYS A 186 -2.41 3.45 31.85
C LYS A 186 -1.20 3.24 30.94
N VAL A 187 -0.96 4.15 29.97
CA VAL A 187 0.22 4.00 29.11
C VAL A 187 1.48 4.16 29.95
N PRO A 188 2.40 3.19 29.97
CA PRO A 188 3.62 3.30 30.77
C PRO A 188 4.51 4.42 30.25
N ALA A 189 5.29 5.03 31.17
CA ALA A 189 6.35 5.96 30.77
C ALA A 189 7.44 5.20 30.00
N PRO A 190 8.10 5.84 29.04
CA PRO A 190 9.19 5.23 28.30
C PRO A 190 10.31 4.75 29.22
N THR A 191 10.77 3.54 28.95
CA THR A 191 11.91 2.93 29.63
C THR A 191 13.23 3.44 29.02
N GLY A 192 14.37 3.19 29.69
CA GLY A 192 15.71 3.56 29.23
C GLY A 192 16.45 4.41 30.25
N ASP A 193 17.77 4.52 30.07
CA ASP A 193 18.65 5.24 30.98
C ASP A 193 19.31 6.45 30.30
N PRO A 194 19.16 7.68 30.83
CA PRO A 194 19.79 8.87 30.27
C PRO A 194 21.33 8.87 30.39
N ASP A 195 21.89 8.05 31.30
CA ASP A 195 23.33 8.01 31.54
C ASP A 195 24.05 6.94 30.68
N GLU A 196 23.28 6.08 30.00
CA GLU A 196 23.79 5.06 29.07
C GLU A 196 24.21 5.68 27.70
N PRO A 197 25.07 5.00 26.92
CA PRO A 197 25.38 5.44 25.56
C PRO A 197 24.14 5.65 24.71
N LEU A 198 24.21 6.65 23.83
CA LEU A 198 23.10 6.95 22.90
C LEU A 198 22.66 5.70 22.14
N LYS A 199 21.37 5.42 22.22
CA LYS A 199 20.67 4.39 21.47
C LYS A 199 19.34 4.98 21.03
N ALA A 200 19.21 5.28 19.72
CA ALA A 200 17.98 5.80 19.17
C ALA A 200 17.53 4.98 17.96
N LEU A 201 16.23 4.70 17.89
CA LEU A 201 15.60 3.95 16.80
C LEU A 201 15.17 4.90 15.70
N ILE A 202 15.54 4.60 14.46
CA ILE A 202 14.98 5.26 13.28
C ILE A 202 13.65 4.59 12.95
N PHE A 203 12.53 5.30 13.11
CA PHE A 203 11.22 4.73 12.78
C PHE A 203 10.67 5.26 11.45
N ASP A 204 11.14 6.41 10.95
CA ASP A 204 10.83 6.92 9.61
C ASP A 204 11.90 7.88 9.11
N SER A 205 11.79 8.30 7.85
CA SER A 205 12.62 9.35 7.27
C SER A 205 11.85 10.15 6.21
N HIS A 206 12.25 11.39 6.03
CA HIS A 206 11.68 12.27 5.01
C HIS A 206 12.80 13.00 4.27
N TYR A 207 12.69 13.10 2.96
CA TYR A 207 13.63 13.89 2.16
C TYR A 207 13.10 15.32 1.98
N ASP A 208 13.92 16.27 2.38
CA ASP A 208 13.71 17.70 2.17
C ASP A 208 14.75 18.23 1.17
N PRO A 209 14.35 18.94 0.09
CA PRO A 209 15.30 19.44 -0.92
C PRO A 209 16.39 20.37 -0.37
N TYR A 210 16.14 21.02 0.76
CA TYR A 210 17.07 21.99 1.37
C TYR A 210 17.89 21.41 2.51
N LYS A 211 17.29 20.51 3.30
CA LYS A 211 17.91 19.90 4.50
C LYS A 211 18.49 18.52 4.25
N GLY A 212 18.21 17.90 3.12
CA GLY A 212 18.54 16.50 2.83
C GLY A 212 17.60 15.53 3.55
N VAL A 213 18.13 14.38 3.98
CA VAL A 213 17.33 13.40 4.71
C VAL A 213 17.13 13.84 6.16
N ILE A 214 15.88 14.02 6.54
CA ILE A 214 15.41 14.25 7.91
C ILE A 214 15.05 12.90 8.48
N VAL A 215 15.68 12.49 9.56
CA VAL A 215 15.50 11.17 10.17
C VAL A 215 14.61 11.30 11.40
N TYR A 216 13.53 10.52 11.47
CA TYR A 216 12.61 10.47 12.59
C TYR A 216 13.10 9.44 13.59
N VAL A 217 13.27 9.88 14.85
CA VAL A 217 13.94 9.06 15.86
C VAL A 217 13.14 8.98 17.16
N ARG A 218 13.23 7.81 17.78
CA ARG A 218 12.84 7.55 19.15
C ARG A 218 14.10 7.31 19.98
N VAL A 219 14.39 8.20 20.93
CA VAL A 219 15.55 8.03 21.82
C VAL A 219 15.22 7.01 22.91
N VAL A 220 15.95 5.90 22.92
CA VAL A 220 15.78 4.80 23.88
C VAL A 220 16.71 4.99 25.09
N ASN A 221 18.00 5.27 24.86
CA ASN A 221 18.98 5.57 25.91
C ASN A 221 19.76 6.83 25.55
N GLY A 222 20.27 7.51 26.56
CA GLY A 222 21.10 8.68 26.41
C GLY A 222 20.34 9.90 25.87
N SER A 223 21.02 10.74 25.15
CA SER A 223 20.46 11.95 24.54
C SER A 223 21.16 12.27 23.23
N ILE A 224 20.60 13.19 22.43
CA ILE A 224 21.17 13.63 21.16
C ILE A 224 20.95 15.14 20.99
N LYS A 225 22.00 15.87 20.57
CA LYS A 225 21.98 17.32 20.35
C LYS A 225 22.75 17.73 19.10
N ALA A 226 22.51 18.93 18.62
CA ALA A 226 23.29 19.52 17.52
C ALA A 226 24.80 19.50 17.81
N GLY A 227 25.62 19.27 16.79
CA GLY A 227 27.08 19.12 16.89
C GLY A 227 27.54 17.73 17.34
N SER A 228 26.63 16.80 17.66
CA SER A 228 26.98 15.42 18.02
C SER A 228 27.44 14.64 16.78
N LYS A 229 28.50 13.83 16.93
CA LYS A 229 28.93 12.86 15.91
C LYS A 229 28.28 11.54 16.17
N ILE A 230 27.42 11.13 15.26
CA ILE A 230 26.61 9.92 15.33
C ILE A 230 27.04 8.90 14.29
N LYS A 231 26.76 7.65 14.57
CA LYS A 231 26.96 6.50 13.68
C LYS A 231 25.65 5.78 13.44
N MET A 232 25.35 5.50 12.19
CA MET A 232 24.30 4.57 11.76
C MET A 232 24.85 3.16 11.85
N MET A 233 24.28 2.30 12.70
CA MET A 233 24.89 1.00 13.00
C MET A 233 24.78 0.01 11.83
N ALA A 234 23.67 -0.02 11.09
CA ALA A 234 23.47 -0.94 9.96
C ALA A 234 24.33 -0.56 8.73
N THR A 235 24.49 0.73 8.44
CA THR A 235 25.27 1.20 7.29
C THR A 235 26.72 1.50 7.64
N ASN A 236 27.05 1.52 8.94
CA ASN A 236 28.37 1.85 9.49
C ASN A 236 28.91 3.21 9.04
N LYS A 237 28.02 4.20 8.81
CA LYS A 237 28.38 5.55 8.37
C LYS A 237 28.25 6.56 9.50
N ASP A 238 29.19 7.50 9.52
CA ASP A 238 29.27 8.56 10.53
C ASP A 238 28.74 9.88 9.96
N PHE A 239 27.95 10.60 10.78
CA PHE A 239 27.41 11.91 10.43
C PHE A 239 27.55 12.88 11.61
N GLU A 240 27.48 14.18 11.31
CA GLU A 240 27.38 15.22 12.32
C GLU A 240 25.94 15.76 12.34
N VAL A 241 25.33 15.78 13.50
CA VAL A 241 23.98 16.31 13.71
C VAL A 241 24.01 17.83 13.57
N ILE A 242 23.25 18.36 12.62
CA ILE A 242 23.13 19.78 12.35
C ILE A 242 22.01 20.38 13.22
N GLU A 243 20.85 19.73 13.21
CA GLU A 243 19.66 20.15 13.95
C GLU A 243 19.01 18.94 14.62
N VAL A 244 18.41 19.18 15.78
CA VAL A 244 17.47 18.25 16.43
C VAL A 244 16.15 18.98 16.67
N GLY A 245 15.04 18.29 16.63
CA GLY A 245 13.74 18.92 16.80
C GLY A 245 12.63 17.95 17.17
N ALA A 246 11.46 18.51 17.46
CA ALA A 246 10.22 17.80 17.74
C ALA A 246 9.10 18.31 16.82
N PHE A 247 8.05 17.49 16.67
CA PHE A 247 6.90 17.79 15.84
C PHE A 247 5.81 18.47 16.67
N MET A 248 5.78 19.81 16.75
CA MET A 248 4.86 20.61 17.56
C MET A 248 3.97 21.51 16.69
N PRO A 249 2.85 21.09 16.23
CA PRO A 249 2.50 20.29 15.07
C PRO A 249 3.41 20.51 13.85
N ARG A 250 4.17 21.63 13.88
CA ARG A 250 5.22 21.91 12.89
C ARG A 250 6.57 21.45 13.43
N MET A 251 7.47 21.13 12.52
CA MET A 251 8.86 20.82 12.87
C MET A 251 9.49 21.99 13.61
N THR A 252 9.76 21.81 14.89
CA THR A 252 10.31 22.84 15.78
C THR A 252 11.66 22.38 16.29
N ILE A 253 12.69 23.23 16.14
CA ILE A 253 14.04 22.95 16.64
C ILE A 253 14.03 22.99 18.17
N VAL A 254 14.68 22.00 18.78
CA VAL A 254 14.91 21.96 20.25
C VAL A 254 16.39 21.81 20.53
N ASP A 255 16.81 22.12 21.76
CA ASP A 255 18.23 22.04 22.14
C ASP A 255 18.74 20.60 22.16
N GLU A 256 17.91 19.65 22.61
CA GLU A 256 18.29 18.27 22.84
C GLU A 256 17.06 17.36 22.83
N LEU A 257 17.22 16.13 22.31
CA LEU A 257 16.29 15.03 22.51
C LEU A 257 16.85 14.08 23.56
N ASN A 258 16.06 13.79 24.58
CA ASN A 258 16.44 12.95 25.70
C ASN A 258 15.75 11.57 25.64
N VAL A 259 16.17 10.67 26.53
CA VAL A 259 15.53 9.36 26.70
C VAL A 259 14.00 9.51 26.76
N GLY A 260 13.31 8.74 25.96
CA GLY A 260 11.85 8.79 25.84
C GLY A 260 11.30 9.72 24.75
N ASP A 261 12.09 10.66 24.27
CA ASP A 261 11.63 11.61 23.25
C ASP A 261 11.42 10.97 21.88
N VAL A 262 10.36 11.40 21.21
CA VAL A 262 10.12 11.26 19.78
C VAL A 262 10.41 12.60 19.10
N GLY A 263 11.20 12.58 18.04
CA GLY A 263 11.59 13.79 17.34
C GLY A 263 12.30 13.50 16.02
N PHE A 264 12.99 14.50 15.49
CA PHE A 264 13.76 14.37 14.25
C PHE A 264 15.18 14.89 14.40
N ILE A 265 16.05 14.40 13.53
CA ILE A 265 17.41 14.89 13.36
C ILE A 265 17.68 15.23 11.90
N VAL A 266 18.48 16.27 11.68
CA VAL A 266 19.06 16.65 10.41
C VAL A 266 20.57 16.49 10.52
N ALA A 267 21.18 15.66 9.68
CA ALA A 267 22.60 15.33 9.75
C ALA A 267 23.32 15.46 8.39
N GLY A 268 22.78 16.26 7.46
CA GLY A 268 23.39 16.49 6.15
C GLY A 268 23.54 15.25 5.29
N ILE A 269 22.66 14.25 5.49
CA ILE A 269 22.66 12.99 4.77
C ILE A 269 22.13 13.24 3.37
N LYS A 270 22.94 12.96 2.34
CA LYS A 270 22.61 13.24 0.95
C LYS A 270 22.05 12.02 0.21
N HIS A 271 22.47 10.83 0.64
CA HIS A 271 22.02 9.57 0.04
C HIS A 271 21.20 8.78 1.04
N VAL A 272 20.05 8.35 0.63
CA VAL A 272 19.10 7.62 1.46
C VAL A 272 19.56 6.20 1.77
N GLY A 273 20.31 5.59 0.87
CA GLY A 273 20.98 4.33 1.18
C GLY A 273 21.90 4.38 2.41
N ASP A 274 22.21 5.59 2.91
CA ASP A 274 23.05 5.81 4.09
C ASP A 274 22.25 5.73 5.40
N THR A 275 20.92 5.83 5.33
CA THR A 275 19.99 5.62 6.44
C THR A 275 19.03 4.50 6.11
N ARG A 276 18.71 3.68 7.09
CA ARG A 276 17.67 2.64 6.95
C ARG A 276 16.66 2.80 8.08
N VAL A 277 15.40 2.75 7.74
CA VAL A 277 14.35 2.67 8.76
C VAL A 277 14.52 1.36 9.53
N GLY A 278 14.45 1.43 10.86
CA GLY A 278 14.79 0.32 11.75
C GLY A 278 16.26 0.26 12.16
N ASP A 279 17.12 1.16 11.65
CA ASP A 279 18.52 1.23 12.09
C ASP A 279 18.63 1.90 13.47
N THR A 280 19.71 1.63 14.14
CA THR A 280 20.07 2.22 15.43
C THR A 280 21.11 3.31 15.25
N ILE A 281 20.83 4.46 15.83
CA ILE A 281 21.79 5.57 15.93
C ILE A 281 22.51 5.48 17.27
N THR A 282 23.82 5.63 17.22
CA THR A 282 24.69 5.70 18.41
C THR A 282 25.76 6.80 18.23
N TYR A 283 26.53 7.10 19.28
CA TYR A 283 27.66 8.02 19.15
C TYR A 283 28.89 7.32 18.51
N THR A 284 29.59 8.02 17.64
CA THR A 284 30.82 7.52 17.03
C THR A 284 31.93 7.21 18.06
N LYS A 285 32.03 8.04 19.12
CA LYS A 285 33.09 7.90 20.16
C LYS A 285 32.78 6.84 21.19
N THR A 286 31.51 6.71 21.57
CA THR A 286 31.01 5.78 22.61
C THR A 286 29.85 5.00 22.04
N PRO A 287 30.09 4.09 21.08
CA PRO A 287 29.04 3.34 20.46
C PRO A 287 28.39 2.36 21.44
N THR A 288 27.07 2.16 21.31
CA THR A 288 26.39 1.04 21.98
C THR A 288 26.87 -0.28 21.36
N VAL A 289 26.89 -1.35 22.17
CA VAL A 289 27.39 -2.66 21.72
C VAL A 289 26.33 -3.38 20.90
N GLU A 290 25.06 -3.27 21.29
CA GLU A 290 23.97 -3.99 20.66
C GLU A 290 23.00 -3.02 19.98
N PRO A 291 22.67 -3.25 18.69
CA PRO A 291 21.62 -2.47 18.03
C PRO A 291 20.26 -2.79 18.64
N LEU A 292 19.30 -1.89 18.46
CA LEU A 292 17.89 -2.17 18.72
C LEU A 292 17.40 -3.25 17.75
N PRO A 293 16.38 -4.04 18.13
CA PRO A 293 15.71 -4.93 17.19
C PRO A 293 15.23 -4.08 16.00
N GLY A 294 15.82 -4.33 14.83
CA GLY A 294 15.41 -3.66 13.60
C GLY A 294 14.10 -4.24 13.07
N TYR A 295 13.52 -3.55 12.10
CA TYR A 295 12.34 -4.07 11.40
C TYR A 295 12.70 -5.21 10.47
N ARG A 296 11.78 -6.16 10.32
CA ARG A 296 11.91 -7.22 9.31
C ARG A 296 11.89 -6.55 7.92
N LYS A 297 12.80 -6.95 7.04
CA LYS A 297 12.76 -6.52 5.65
C LYS A 297 11.49 -7.09 5.02
N ILE A 298 10.60 -6.23 4.57
CA ILE A 298 9.44 -6.67 3.80
C ILE A 298 9.83 -6.73 2.32
N ASN A 299 9.51 -7.82 1.68
CA ASN A 299 9.68 -7.96 0.25
C ASN A 299 8.40 -7.50 -0.45
N PRO A 300 8.52 -6.75 -1.54
CA PRO A 300 7.38 -6.43 -2.38
C PRO A 300 6.64 -7.68 -2.82
N MET A 301 5.32 -7.57 -2.94
CA MET A 301 4.45 -8.69 -3.31
C MET A 301 3.81 -8.51 -4.67
N VAL A 302 3.65 -7.26 -5.11
CA VAL A 302 3.03 -6.88 -6.37
C VAL A 302 4.06 -6.12 -7.19
N PHE A 303 4.20 -6.48 -8.46
CA PHE A 303 5.16 -5.88 -9.37
C PHE A 303 4.48 -5.40 -10.63
N CYS A 304 4.80 -4.18 -11.07
CA CYS A 304 4.39 -3.70 -12.39
C CYS A 304 5.51 -2.89 -13.05
N GLY A 305 5.46 -2.76 -14.37
CA GLY A 305 6.32 -1.85 -15.11
C GLY A 305 5.69 -0.45 -15.13
N LEU A 306 6.48 0.58 -14.83
CA LEU A 306 6.13 1.99 -14.98
C LEU A 306 6.93 2.59 -16.12
N TYR A 307 6.24 3.13 -17.12
CA TYR A 307 6.86 3.70 -18.31
C TYR A 307 6.35 5.13 -18.50
N PRO A 308 7.24 6.10 -18.76
CA PRO A 308 6.81 7.45 -19.11
C PRO A 308 6.18 7.46 -20.50
N ILE A 309 5.15 8.28 -20.73
CA ILE A 309 4.54 8.42 -22.05
C ILE A 309 5.56 9.00 -23.04
N GLU A 310 6.30 10.01 -22.61
CA GLU A 310 7.38 10.60 -23.41
C GLU A 310 8.73 9.98 -23.03
N THR A 311 9.45 9.43 -23.99
CA THR A 311 10.75 8.77 -23.75
C THR A 311 11.79 9.72 -23.14
N SER A 312 11.66 11.05 -23.36
CA SER A 312 12.49 12.08 -22.75
C SER A 312 12.44 12.08 -21.22
N ASP A 313 11.30 11.70 -20.63
CA ASP A 313 11.02 11.79 -19.20
C ASP A 313 11.58 10.59 -18.39
N TYR A 314 12.30 9.69 -19.06
CA TYR A 314 12.89 8.50 -18.40
C TYR A 314 13.81 8.87 -17.22
N ASN A 315 14.68 9.87 -17.40
CA ASN A 315 15.57 10.31 -16.33
C ASN A 315 14.80 11.00 -15.20
N ASP A 316 13.78 11.78 -15.53
CA ASP A 316 12.93 12.45 -14.55
C ASP A 316 12.11 11.44 -13.75
N LEU A 317 11.61 10.38 -14.40
CA LEU A 317 10.95 9.25 -13.73
C LEU A 317 11.90 8.53 -12.77
N ARG A 318 13.17 8.30 -13.17
CA ARG A 318 14.17 7.72 -12.27
C ARG A 318 14.37 8.57 -11.03
N GLU A 319 14.56 9.89 -11.21
CA GLU A 319 14.73 10.80 -10.08
C GLU A 319 13.48 10.84 -9.17
N ALA A 320 12.28 10.80 -9.77
CA ALA A 320 11.03 10.75 -9.02
C ALA A 320 10.95 9.46 -8.17
N LEU A 321 11.23 8.30 -8.76
CA LEU A 321 11.27 7.02 -8.05
C LEU A 321 12.33 7.01 -6.93
N GLU A 322 13.53 7.52 -7.21
CA GLU A 322 14.57 7.69 -6.19
C GLU A 322 14.08 8.56 -5.02
N LYS A 323 13.46 9.70 -5.29
CA LYS A 323 12.88 10.57 -4.25
C LYS A 323 11.75 9.90 -3.48
N LEU A 324 10.86 9.19 -4.16
CA LEU A 324 9.77 8.45 -3.48
C LEU A 324 10.30 7.34 -2.59
N GLN A 325 11.28 6.56 -3.06
CA GLN A 325 11.93 5.51 -2.27
C GLN A 325 12.60 6.04 -1.00
N LEU A 326 12.97 7.34 -0.97
CA LEU A 326 13.50 8.02 0.21
C LEU A 326 12.46 8.13 1.33
N ASN A 327 11.21 8.33 0.91
CA ASN A 327 10.09 8.50 1.83
C ASN A 327 9.33 7.20 2.07
N ASP A 328 9.61 6.17 1.25
CA ASP A 328 8.95 4.89 1.29
C ASP A 328 9.96 3.74 1.06
N ALA A 329 10.46 3.19 2.15
CA ALA A 329 11.45 2.13 2.13
C ALA A 329 10.92 0.79 1.58
N SER A 330 9.62 0.66 1.37
CA SER A 330 8.98 -0.55 0.82
C SER A 330 8.97 -0.55 -0.71
N LEU A 331 9.08 0.63 -1.35
CA LEU A 331 9.19 0.76 -2.79
C LEU A 331 10.54 0.22 -3.29
N SER A 332 10.52 -0.72 -4.20
CA SER A 332 11.69 -1.17 -4.94
C SER A 332 11.51 -0.90 -6.43
N PHE A 333 12.60 -0.57 -7.12
CA PHE A 333 12.55 -0.41 -8.57
C PHE A 333 13.89 -0.76 -9.22
N GLU A 334 13.84 -1.23 -10.45
CA GLU A 334 14.99 -1.54 -11.29
C GLU A 334 14.68 -1.16 -12.74
N PRO A 335 15.70 -0.81 -13.54
CA PRO A 335 15.51 -0.49 -14.94
C PRO A 335 14.91 -1.66 -15.71
N GLU A 336 13.92 -1.37 -16.56
CA GLU A 336 13.25 -2.33 -17.42
C GLU A 336 13.15 -1.77 -18.84
N THR A 337 13.14 -2.66 -19.83
CA THR A 337 12.94 -2.28 -21.23
C THR A 337 11.85 -3.15 -21.84
N SER A 338 10.85 -2.48 -22.44
CA SER A 338 9.79 -3.11 -23.21
C SER A 338 9.98 -2.82 -24.70
N SER A 339 9.75 -3.83 -25.53
CA SER A 339 9.77 -3.65 -26.99
C SER A 339 8.66 -2.73 -27.47
N ALA A 340 7.55 -2.67 -26.75
CA ALA A 340 6.38 -1.86 -27.07
C ALA A 340 6.42 -0.45 -26.46
N LEU A 341 6.94 -0.30 -25.21
CA LEU A 341 6.87 0.94 -24.44
C LEU A 341 8.23 1.65 -24.28
N GLY A 342 9.33 1.02 -24.69
CA GLY A 342 10.68 1.58 -24.55
C GLY A 342 11.26 1.38 -23.16
N PHE A 343 11.96 2.40 -22.65
CA PHE A 343 12.63 2.35 -21.35
C PHE A 343 11.70 2.77 -20.23
N GLY A 344 11.72 2.01 -19.13
CA GLY A 344 10.94 2.24 -17.92
C GLY A 344 11.59 1.57 -16.71
N PHE A 345 10.77 1.32 -15.69
CA PHE A 345 11.21 0.69 -14.46
C PHE A 345 10.25 -0.41 -14.02
N ARG A 346 10.80 -1.56 -13.63
CA ARG A 346 10.07 -2.59 -12.91
C ARG A 346 10.01 -2.19 -11.44
N CYS A 347 8.81 -1.93 -10.94
CA CYS A 347 8.58 -1.49 -9.57
C CYS A 347 7.90 -2.58 -8.76
N GLY A 348 8.30 -2.71 -7.50
CA GLY A 348 7.70 -3.61 -6.53
C GLY A 348 7.01 -2.84 -5.40
N PHE A 349 5.81 -3.29 -5.04
CA PHE A 349 4.88 -2.66 -4.11
C PHE A 349 4.39 -3.66 -3.07
N LEU A 350 3.89 -3.17 -1.93
CA LEU A 350 3.30 -4.01 -0.89
C LEU A 350 1.93 -4.59 -1.32
N GLY A 351 1.14 -3.80 -2.04
CA GLY A 351 -0.17 -4.17 -2.54
C GLY A 351 -0.65 -3.23 -3.62
N LEU A 352 -1.91 -3.35 -4.03
CA LEU A 352 -2.50 -2.52 -5.08
C LEU A 352 -2.68 -1.06 -4.68
N LEU A 353 -3.19 -0.82 -3.48
CA LEU A 353 -3.38 0.55 -3.00
C LEU A 353 -2.04 1.29 -2.92
N HIS A 354 -0.99 0.58 -2.48
CA HIS A 354 0.36 1.14 -2.48
C HIS A 354 0.83 1.49 -3.91
N MET A 355 0.58 0.60 -4.89
CA MET A 355 0.90 0.85 -6.31
C MET A 355 0.16 2.09 -6.83
N ASP A 356 -1.15 2.17 -6.60
CA ASP A 356 -1.98 3.30 -7.04
C ASP A 356 -1.53 4.63 -6.43
N VAL A 357 -1.19 4.62 -5.13
CA VAL A 357 -0.67 5.80 -4.43
C VAL A 357 0.64 6.27 -5.04
N ILE A 358 1.59 5.38 -5.28
CA ILE A 358 2.89 5.73 -5.87
C ILE A 358 2.72 6.25 -7.30
N GLN A 359 1.87 5.61 -8.11
CA GLN A 359 1.57 6.09 -9.46
C GLN A 359 0.99 7.51 -9.43
N GLU A 360 -0.04 7.73 -8.63
CA GLU A 360 -0.71 9.02 -8.54
C GLU A 360 0.20 10.12 -8.00
N ARG A 361 1.11 9.80 -7.08
CA ARG A 361 2.16 10.70 -6.60
C ARG A 361 3.14 11.08 -7.70
N ILE A 362 3.59 10.14 -8.52
CA ILE A 362 4.47 10.44 -9.66
C ILE A 362 3.77 11.39 -10.65
N GLU A 363 2.51 11.12 -10.95
CA GLU A 363 1.74 11.97 -11.87
C GLU A 363 1.48 13.38 -11.32
N ARG A 364 1.14 13.51 -10.02
CA ARG A 364 0.78 14.80 -9.40
C ARG A 364 1.99 15.61 -8.90
N GLU A 365 2.92 14.98 -8.17
CA GLU A 365 4.04 15.67 -7.56
C GLU A 365 5.16 15.98 -8.55
N PHE A 366 5.36 15.10 -9.55
CA PHE A 366 6.43 15.23 -10.54
C PHE A 366 5.94 15.57 -11.94
N ASN A 367 4.61 15.58 -12.17
CA ASN A 367 3.97 15.86 -13.45
C ASN A 367 4.47 14.95 -14.59
N ILE A 368 4.69 13.67 -14.30
CA ILE A 368 5.14 12.66 -15.25
C ILE A 368 3.96 11.70 -15.52
N PRO A 369 3.30 11.80 -16.68
CA PRO A 369 2.24 10.87 -17.01
C PRO A 369 2.81 9.49 -17.34
N LEU A 370 2.17 8.43 -16.79
CA LEU A 370 2.68 7.07 -16.81
C LEU A 370 1.80 6.10 -17.60
N ILE A 371 2.43 5.09 -18.18
CA ILE A 371 1.80 3.84 -18.61
C ILE A 371 2.22 2.75 -17.61
N THR A 372 1.23 2.11 -16.98
CA THR A 372 1.46 0.97 -16.09
C THR A 372 1.14 -0.33 -16.80
N THR A 373 1.99 -1.34 -16.63
CA THR A 373 1.70 -2.70 -17.08
C THR A 373 0.83 -3.44 -16.06
N ALA A 374 0.25 -4.56 -16.48
CA ALA A 374 -0.52 -5.41 -15.57
C ALA A 374 0.32 -5.81 -14.34
N PRO A 375 -0.22 -5.67 -13.09
CA PRO A 375 0.48 -6.12 -11.92
C PRO A 375 0.67 -7.64 -11.96
N SER A 376 1.80 -8.10 -11.47
CA SER A 376 2.14 -9.52 -11.35
C SER A 376 2.68 -9.80 -9.95
N VAL A 377 2.68 -11.08 -9.58
CA VAL A 377 3.31 -11.57 -8.35
C VAL A 377 4.60 -12.29 -8.69
N ILE A 378 5.42 -12.62 -7.68
CA ILE A 378 6.60 -13.45 -7.90
C ILE A 378 6.16 -14.91 -8.05
N TYR A 379 6.57 -15.55 -9.14
CA TYR A 379 6.41 -16.99 -9.37
C TYR A 379 7.76 -17.69 -9.22
N HIS A 380 7.76 -18.86 -8.60
CA HIS A 380 8.92 -19.72 -8.57
C HIS A 380 8.79 -20.79 -9.68
N VAL A 381 9.70 -20.77 -10.62
CA VAL A 381 9.73 -21.72 -11.73
C VAL A 381 10.91 -22.65 -11.55
N THR A 382 10.62 -23.95 -11.34
CA THR A 382 11.63 -24.98 -11.30
C THR A 382 11.82 -25.53 -12.70
N LEU A 383 13.06 -25.47 -13.16
CA LEU A 383 13.46 -25.95 -14.49
C LEU A 383 13.77 -27.45 -14.47
N THR A 384 13.76 -28.07 -15.63
CA THR A 384 14.07 -29.51 -15.81
C THR A 384 15.50 -29.89 -15.40
N ASN A 385 16.41 -28.91 -15.29
CA ASN A 385 17.77 -29.11 -14.76
C ASN A 385 17.84 -29.06 -13.22
N GLY A 386 16.72 -28.78 -12.53
CA GLY A 386 16.61 -28.68 -11.08
C GLY A 386 16.82 -27.28 -10.51
N ASP A 387 17.18 -26.29 -11.32
CA ASP A 387 17.32 -24.90 -10.87
C ASP A 387 15.95 -24.26 -10.66
N THR A 388 15.79 -23.49 -9.59
CA THR A 388 14.59 -22.69 -9.34
C THR A 388 14.89 -21.21 -9.54
N ILE A 389 14.12 -20.55 -10.40
CA ILE A 389 14.23 -19.13 -10.70
C ILE A 389 12.96 -18.39 -10.23
N SER A 390 13.14 -17.18 -9.72
CA SER A 390 12.02 -16.29 -9.36
C SER A 390 11.70 -15.39 -10.53
N ILE A 391 10.42 -15.30 -10.90
CA ILE A 391 9.92 -14.52 -12.04
C ILE A 391 8.85 -13.59 -11.54
N ASP A 392 9.09 -12.30 -11.67
CA ASP A 392 8.15 -11.20 -11.39
C ASP A 392 7.62 -10.58 -12.69
N ASN A 393 8.37 -10.70 -13.80
CA ASN A 393 8.00 -10.22 -15.13
C ASN A 393 7.60 -11.38 -16.06
N PRO A 394 6.38 -11.40 -16.60
CA PRO A 394 5.94 -12.43 -17.56
C PRO A 394 6.86 -12.56 -18.79
N SER A 395 7.57 -11.50 -19.19
CA SER A 395 8.49 -11.56 -20.34
C SER A 395 9.67 -12.51 -20.10
N ASN A 396 10.06 -12.71 -18.84
CA ASN A 396 11.14 -13.60 -18.43
C ASN A 396 10.70 -15.07 -18.25
N TYR A 397 9.42 -15.38 -18.53
CA TYR A 397 8.90 -16.73 -18.36
C TYR A 397 9.58 -17.71 -19.34
N PRO A 398 10.17 -18.82 -18.86
CA PRO A 398 10.90 -19.75 -19.69
C PRO A 398 10.02 -20.46 -20.72
N GLU A 399 10.66 -21.03 -21.75
CA GLU A 399 9.99 -21.92 -22.70
C GLU A 399 9.38 -23.11 -21.98
N VAL A 400 8.16 -23.49 -22.34
CA VAL A 400 7.36 -24.55 -21.68
C VAL A 400 8.14 -25.88 -21.56
N GLY A 401 8.99 -26.20 -22.56
CA GLY A 401 9.80 -27.44 -22.56
C GLY A 401 10.93 -27.47 -21.53
N LYS A 402 11.28 -26.33 -20.93
CA LYS A 402 12.34 -26.22 -19.91
C LYS A 402 11.78 -26.18 -18.49
N ILE A 403 10.45 -26.13 -18.32
CA ILE A 403 9.78 -26.04 -17.03
C ILE A 403 9.40 -27.43 -16.54
N ASP A 404 9.76 -27.74 -15.30
CA ASP A 404 9.29 -28.94 -14.58
C ASP A 404 7.97 -28.61 -13.89
N TYR A 405 7.96 -27.58 -13.01
CA TYR A 405 6.74 -27.08 -12.39
C TYR A 405 6.87 -25.59 -12.02
N VAL A 406 5.72 -24.97 -11.76
CA VAL A 406 5.62 -23.57 -11.34
C VAL A 406 4.88 -23.50 -10.00
N GLU A 407 5.35 -22.63 -9.12
CA GLU A 407 4.71 -22.33 -7.84
C GLU A 407 4.28 -20.87 -7.82
N GLU A 408 3.09 -20.63 -7.28
CA GLU A 408 2.56 -19.29 -7.06
C GLU A 408 2.35 -19.01 -5.56
N PRO A 409 2.44 -17.75 -5.12
CA PRO A 409 2.19 -17.39 -3.74
C PRO A 409 0.70 -17.51 -3.41
N PHE A 410 0.42 -18.14 -2.27
CA PHE A 410 -0.90 -18.22 -1.67
C PHE A 410 -0.99 -17.34 -0.44
N VAL A 411 -2.18 -16.85 -0.18
CA VAL A 411 -2.51 -16.09 1.03
C VAL A 411 -3.64 -16.75 1.79
N LYS A 412 -3.60 -16.62 3.10
CA LYS A 412 -4.71 -16.88 3.99
C LYS A 412 -5.56 -15.61 4.04
N ALA A 413 -6.69 -15.63 3.38
CA ALA A 413 -7.66 -14.56 3.34
C ALA A 413 -8.65 -14.72 4.49
N SER A 414 -8.81 -13.69 5.32
CA SER A 414 -9.76 -13.60 6.41
C SER A 414 -10.82 -12.56 6.07
N ILE A 415 -12.07 -12.97 5.94
CA ILE A 415 -13.19 -12.13 5.52
C ILE A 415 -14.24 -12.14 6.61
N ILE A 416 -14.51 -10.97 7.20
CA ILE A 416 -15.62 -10.79 8.15
C ILE A 416 -16.80 -10.22 7.40
N VAL A 417 -17.96 -10.86 7.55
CA VAL A 417 -19.15 -10.49 6.80
C VAL A 417 -20.44 -10.86 7.55
N PRO A 418 -21.55 -10.10 7.38
CA PRO A 418 -22.87 -10.51 7.88
C PRO A 418 -23.34 -11.83 7.26
N ASN A 419 -24.09 -12.61 8.03
CA ASN A 419 -24.60 -13.94 7.62
C ASN A 419 -25.29 -13.94 6.26
N ASP A 420 -26.00 -12.87 5.91
CA ASP A 420 -26.75 -12.74 4.65
C ASP A 420 -25.84 -12.78 3.40
N TYR A 421 -24.57 -12.43 3.54
CA TYR A 421 -23.62 -12.36 2.42
C TYR A 421 -22.63 -13.52 2.37
N VAL A 422 -22.73 -14.50 3.26
CA VAL A 422 -21.82 -15.68 3.30
C VAL A 422 -21.77 -16.39 1.95
N GLY A 423 -22.94 -16.64 1.34
CA GLY A 423 -23.02 -17.28 0.03
C GLY A 423 -22.28 -16.51 -1.06
N THR A 424 -22.48 -15.19 -1.12
CA THR A 424 -21.80 -14.29 -2.08
C THR A 424 -20.28 -14.32 -1.93
N VAL A 425 -19.78 -14.30 -0.69
CA VAL A 425 -18.34 -14.36 -0.39
C VAL A 425 -17.76 -15.72 -0.79
N MET A 426 -18.47 -16.81 -0.47
CA MET A 426 -18.03 -18.16 -0.84
C MET A 426 -17.97 -18.34 -2.36
N GLU A 427 -18.97 -17.88 -3.12
CA GLU A 427 -18.98 -17.89 -4.58
C GLU A 427 -17.80 -17.08 -5.15
N LEU A 428 -17.56 -15.87 -4.62
CA LEU A 428 -16.43 -15.05 -5.03
C LEU A 428 -15.10 -15.78 -4.80
N CYS A 429 -14.85 -16.26 -3.58
CA CYS A 429 -13.61 -16.98 -3.27
C CYS A 429 -13.41 -18.22 -4.14
N GLN A 430 -14.45 -19.01 -4.38
CA GLN A 430 -14.38 -20.17 -5.28
C GLN A 430 -14.11 -19.76 -6.72
N SER A 431 -14.74 -18.66 -7.18
CA SER A 431 -14.47 -18.12 -8.51
C SER A 431 -13.00 -17.67 -8.67
N LYS A 432 -12.30 -17.32 -7.61
CA LYS A 432 -10.89 -16.93 -7.56
C LYS A 432 -9.95 -18.07 -7.14
N ARG A 433 -10.31 -19.32 -7.39
CA ARG A 433 -9.54 -20.54 -7.05
C ARG A 433 -9.25 -20.69 -5.54
N GLY A 434 -10.08 -20.07 -4.70
CA GLY A 434 -9.95 -20.15 -3.26
C GLY A 434 -10.32 -21.54 -2.72
N GLU A 435 -9.52 -22.03 -1.78
CA GLU A 435 -9.76 -23.25 -1.03
C GLU A 435 -10.32 -22.87 0.36
N PHE A 436 -11.52 -23.35 0.67
CA PHE A 436 -12.14 -23.11 1.98
C PHE A 436 -11.32 -23.76 3.09
N VAL A 437 -11.05 -23.00 4.15
CA VAL A 437 -10.31 -23.48 5.33
C VAL A 437 -11.24 -23.64 6.51
N ASN A 438 -11.90 -22.56 6.92
CA ASN A 438 -12.74 -22.54 8.11
C ASN A 438 -13.77 -21.42 8.05
N MET A 439 -14.80 -21.52 8.90
CA MET A 439 -15.79 -20.48 9.11
C MET A 439 -16.14 -20.44 10.60
N GLU A 440 -15.98 -19.29 11.22
CA GLU A 440 -16.20 -19.08 12.64
C GLU A 440 -17.21 -17.94 12.85
N TYR A 441 -18.22 -18.17 13.70
CA TYR A 441 -19.18 -17.14 14.05
C TYR A 441 -18.56 -16.22 15.09
N LEU A 442 -18.44 -14.93 14.77
CA LEU A 442 -18.01 -13.90 15.73
C LEU A 442 -19.14 -13.58 16.71
N ASP A 443 -20.35 -13.47 16.17
CA ASP A 443 -21.58 -13.23 16.92
C ASP A 443 -22.78 -13.86 16.20
N THR A 444 -23.99 -13.57 16.63
CA THR A 444 -25.23 -14.08 16.02
C THR A 444 -25.49 -13.55 14.60
N THR A 445 -24.81 -12.50 14.17
CA THR A 445 -25.06 -11.75 12.93
C THR A 445 -23.91 -11.79 11.94
N ARG A 446 -22.66 -12.04 12.40
CA ARG A 446 -21.44 -11.99 11.59
C ARG A 446 -20.58 -13.23 11.73
N VAL A 447 -19.90 -13.54 10.63
CA VAL A 447 -18.97 -14.66 10.54
C VAL A 447 -17.62 -14.23 9.98
N THR A 448 -16.57 -14.91 10.41
CA THR A 448 -15.25 -14.88 9.77
C THR A 448 -15.14 -16.07 8.85
N ILE A 449 -14.86 -15.85 7.59
CA ILE A 449 -14.65 -16.90 6.58
C ILE A 449 -13.17 -16.89 6.21
N ILE A 450 -12.52 -18.04 6.31
CA ILE A 450 -11.09 -18.19 6.03
C ILE A 450 -10.92 -19.02 4.76
N TYR A 451 -10.19 -18.47 3.80
CA TYR A 451 -9.82 -19.11 2.56
C TYR A 451 -8.31 -19.07 2.31
N GLN A 452 -7.81 -20.08 1.61
CA GLN A 452 -6.50 -20.02 0.96
C GLN A 452 -6.71 -19.64 -0.50
N VAL A 453 -6.19 -18.49 -0.92
CA VAL A 453 -6.40 -17.95 -2.27
C VAL A 453 -5.06 -17.62 -2.90
N PRO A 454 -4.85 -17.89 -4.21
CA PRO A 454 -3.66 -17.42 -4.90
C PRO A 454 -3.59 -15.89 -4.87
N LEU A 455 -2.45 -15.32 -4.50
CA LEU A 455 -2.28 -13.87 -4.43
C LEU A 455 -2.57 -13.20 -5.78
N SER A 456 -2.20 -13.84 -6.89
CA SER A 456 -2.48 -13.35 -8.24
C SER A 456 -3.97 -13.14 -8.55
N GLU A 457 -4.88 -13.85 -7.88
CA GLU A 457 -6.33 -13.70 -8.07
C GLU A 457 -6.93 -12.58 -7.21
N ILE A 458 -6.21 -12.18 -6.15
CA ILE A 458 -6.62 -11.06 -5.27
C ILE A 458 -6.20 -9.72 -5.86
N VAL A 459 -5.02 -9.68 -6.46
CA VAL A 459 -4.36 -8.45 -6.93
C VAL A 459 -5.17 -7.69 -7.99
N TYR A 460 -6.13 -8.27 -8.69
CA TYR A 460 -6.82 -7.56 -9.77
C TYR A 460 -8.09 -6.82 -9.31
N ASP A 461 -9.08 -7.52 -8.85
CA ASP A 461 -10.43 -6.95 -8.67
C ASP A 461 -11.19 -7.55 -7.48
N PHE A 462 -10.53 -8.42 -6.72
CA PHE A 462 -11.15 -9.17 -5.62
C PHE A 462 -11.79 -8.25 -4.58
N PHE A 463 -11.08 -7.20 -4.18
CA PHE A 463 -11.57 -6.26 -3.16
C PHE A 463 -12.82 -5.50 -3.65
N ASP A 464 -12.80 -5.04 -4.90
CA ASP A 464 -13.93 -4.30 -5.49
C ASP A 464 -15.16 -5.20 -5.65
N GLN A 465 -14.95 -6.45 -6.10
CA GLN A 465 -16.02 -7.44 -6.19
C GLN A 465 -16.56 -7.83 -4.81
N LEU A 466 -15.69 -7.99 -3.82
CA LEU A 466 -16.08 -8.26 -2.44
C LEU A 466 -16.94 -7.13 -1.88
N LYS A 467 -16.46 -5.89 -2.02
CA LYS A 467 -17.14 -4.69 -1.53
C LYS A 467 -18.49 -4.49 -2.22
N SER A 468 -18.54 -4.61 -3.54
CA SER A 468 -19.80 -4.45 -4.30
C SER A 468 -20.80 -5.56 -4.00
N GLY A 469 -20.36 -6.82 -3.95
CA GLY A 469 -21.21 -7.98 -3.68
C GLY A 469 -21.79 -8.01 -2.27
N THR A 470 -21.11 -7.39 -1.31
CA THR A 470 -21.53 -7.29 0.09
C THR A 470 -22.06 -5.91 0.47
N LYS A 471 -22.26 -5.01 -0.50
CA LYS A 471 -22.71 -3.61 -0.28
C LYS A 471 -21.82 -2.84 0.70
N GLY A 472 -20.53 -3.17 0.75
CA GLY A 472 -19.57 -2.55 1.64
C GLY A 472 -19.52 -3.12 3.07
N TYR A 473 -20.27 -4.18 3.36
CA TYR A 473 -20.31 -4.77 4.71
C TYR A 473 -19.21 -5.80 4.98
N ALA A 474 -18.45 -6.25 3.97
CA ALA A 474 -17.35 -7.16 4.20
C ALA A 474 -16.06 -6.42 4.49
N SER A 475 -15.36 -6.83 5.54
CA SER A 475 -13.97 -6.48 5.74
C SER A 475 -13.06 -7.62 5.33
N PHE A 476 -11.86 -7.27 4.86
CA PHE A 476 -10.92 -8.21 4.27
C PHE A 476 -9.51 -7.93 4.75
N ASP A 477 -8.82 -8.99 5.14
CA ASP A 477 -7.41 -9.00 5.47
C ASP A 477 -6.76 -10.27 4.94
N TYR A 478 -5.45 -10.25 4.69
CA TYR A 478 -4.74 -11.42 4.20
C TYR A 478 -3.30 -11.50 4.69
N GLU A 479 -2.82 -12.73 4.85
CA GLU A 479 -1.45 -13.05 5.21
C GLU A 479 -0.85 -14.02 4.17
N VAL A 480 0.43 -13.84 3.84
CA VAL A 480 1.14 -14.78 2.96
C VAL A 480 1.29 -16.13 3.64
N SER A 481 0.80 -17.18 3.01
CA SER A 481 0.82 -18.55 3.53
C SER A 481 1.85 -19.47 2.85
N GLY A 482 2.67 -18.91 1.95
CA GLY A 482 3.73 -19.64 1.23
C GLY A 482 3.42 -19.86 -0.24
N TYR A 483 4.21 -20.74 -0.87
CA TYR A 483 4.11 -21.06 -2.29
C TYR A 483 3.52 -22.44 -2.52
N ARG A 484 2.72 -22.61 -3.58
CA ARG A 484 2.13 -23.89 -3.96
C ARG A 484 2.23 -24.13 -5.46
N LYS A 485 2.40 -25.37 -5.84
CA LYS A 485 2.44 -25.79 -7.25
C LYS A 485 1.11 -25.51 -7.93
N SER A 486 1.18 -24.90 -9.11
CA SER A 486 0.03 -24.55 -9.93
C SER A 486 0.30 -24.74 -11.42
N ASN A 487 -0.76 -25.05 -12.17
CA ASN A 487 -0.66 -25.23 -13.62
C ASN A 487 -0.77 -23.88 -14.34
N LEU A 488 0.31 -23.11 -14.30
CA LEU A 488 0.38 -21.77 -14.84
C LEU A 488 1.00 -21.76 -16.23
N VAL A 489 0.54 -20.85 -17.07
CA VAL A 489 1.03 -20.64 -18.42
C VAL A 489 1.17 -19.15 -18.71
N LYS A 490 2.17 -18.79 -19.51
CA LYS A 490 2.29 -17.45 -20.05
C LYS A 490 1.27 -17.26 -21.18
N MET A 491 0.52 -16.18 -21.12
CA MET A 491 -0.36 -15.73 -22.20
C MET A 491 0.23 -14.48 -22.83
N ASP A 492 0.44 -14.52 -24.13
CA ASP A 492 0.92 -13.41 -24.95
C ASP A 492 -0.23 -12.81 -25.75
N ILE A 493 -0.26 -11.49 -25.82
CA ILE A 493 -1.19 -10.76 -26.67
C ILE A 493 -0.46 -10.31 -27.95
N LEU A 494 -1.01 -10.68 -29.09
CA LEU A 494 -0.47 -10.30 -30.38
C LEU A 494 -1.42 -9.30 -31.06
N LEU A 495 -0.88 -8.19 -31.50
CA LEU A 495 -1.57 -7.20 -32.32
C LEU A 495 -0.99 -7.22 -33.74
N ASN A 496 -1.83 -7.47 -34.72
CA ASN A 496 -1.41 -7.62 -36.11
C ASN A 496 -0.33 -8.71 -36.34
N GLY A 497 -0.23 -9.69 -35.42
CA GLY A 497 0.74 -10.78 -35.46
C GLY A 497 2.05 -10.49 -34.71
N GLU A 498 2.24 -9.27 -34.20
CA GLU A 498 3.38 -8.91 -33.37
C GLU A 498 3.01 -9.01 -31.89
N GLN A 499 3.89 -9.59 -31.08
CA GLN A 499 3.71 -9.72 -29.65
C GLN A 499 3.91 -8.35 -28.98
N VAL A 500 2.99 -8.00 -28.07
CA VAL A 500 3.09 -6.83 -27.20
C VAL A 500 3.46 -7.33 -25.81
N ASP A 501 4.74 -7.25 -25.47
CA ASP A 501 5.30 -7.78 -24.22
C ASP A 501 4.65 -7.15 -22.97
N ALA A 502 4.35 -5.86 -23.01
CA ALA A 502 3.68 -5.14 -21.94
C ALA A 502 2.25 -5.62 -21.64
N LEU A 503 1.62 -6.37 -22.57
CA LEU A 503 0.30 -6.99 -22.39
C LEU A 503 0.38 -8.49 -22.08
N SER A 504 1.58 -9.04 -21.90
CA SER A 504 1.77 -10.45 -21.52
C SER A 504 1.51 -10.64 -20.02
N PHE A 505 0.93 -11.76 -19.64
CA PHE A 505 0.67 -12.11 -18.24
C PHE A 505 0.66 -13.61 -18.00
N ILE A 506 0.80 -14.02 -16.73
CA ILE A 506 0.76 -15.43 -16.31
C ILE A 506 -0.63 -15.74 -15.78
N VAL A 507 -1.20 -16.85 -16.23
CA VAL A 507 -2.57 -17.26 -15.93
C VAL A 507 -2.67 -18.76 -15.70
N HIS A 508 -3.63 -19.19 -14.88
CA HIS A 508 -3.93 -20.60 -14.73
C HIS A 508 -4.45 -21.18 -16.06
N ARG A 509 -3.93 -22.34 -16.47
CA ARG A 509 -4.21 -22.95 -17.79
C ARG A 509 -5.69 -23.12 -18.10
N GLU A 510 -6.49 -23.50 -17.11
CA GLU A 510 -7.93 -23.71 -17.29
C GLU A 510 -8.69 -22.41 -17.58
N ARG A 511 -8.18 -21.28 -17.10
CA ARG A 511 -8.78 -19.95 -17.30
C ARG A 511 -8.22 -19.18 -18.49
N ALA A 512 -7.18 -19.74 -19.11
CA ALA A 512 -6.49 -19.05 -20.21
C ALA A 512 -7.44 -18.68 -21.36
N TYR A 513 -8.38 -19.54 -21.72
CA TYR A 513 -9.35 -19.28 -22.78
C TYR A 513 -10.30 -18.12 -22.41
N GLN A 514 -10.91 -18.19 -21.24
CA GLN A 514 -11.89 -17.20 -20.79
C GLN A 514 -11.24 -15.82 -20.63
N ARG A 515 -10.11 -15.73 -19.94
CA ARG A 515 -9.35 -14.47 -19.79
C ARG A 515 -8.87 -13.91 -21.13
N GLY A 516 -8.30 -14.75 -21.98
CA GLY A 516 -7.86 -14.34 -23.32
C GLY A 516 -9.00 -13.78 -24.17
N ARG A 517 -10.19 -14.35 -24.08
CA ARG A 517 -11.39 -13.87 -24.78
C ARG A 517 -11.82 -12.50 -24.29
N ILE A 518 -11.96 -12.32 -22.98
CA ILE A 518 -12.38 -11.04 -22.37
C ILE A 518 -11.40 -9.92 -22.73
N ILE A 519 -10.09 -10.21 -22.63
CA ILE A 519 -9.05 -9.23 -22.99
C ILE A 519 -9.12 -8.86 -24.47
N CYS A 520 -9.24 -9.86 -25.36
CA CYS A 520 -9.37 -9.57 -26.80
C CYS A 520 -10.63 -8.74 -27.12
N GLU A 521 -11.76 -9.00 -26.45
CA GLU A 521 -13.00 -8.24 -26.61
C GLU A 521 -12.81 -6.77 -26.12
N LYS A 522 -12.22 -6.55 -24.94
CA LYS A 522 -11.92 -5.20 -24.41
C LYS A 522 -10.94 -4.45 -25.29
N LEU A 523 -9.85 -5.09 -25.70
CA LEU A 523 -8.88 -4.46 -26.62
C LEU A 523 -9.50 -4.09 -27.97
N ARG A 524 -10.44 -4.89 -28.51
CA ARG A 524 -11.17 -4.56 -29.73
C ARG A 524 -11.99 -3.27 -29.58
N GLU A 525 -12.52 -2.99 -28.41
CA GLU A 525 -13.31 -1.78 -28.14
C GLU A 525 -12.43 -0.55 -28.00
N LEU A 526 -11.27 -0.69 -27.35
CA LEU A 526 -10.36 0.39 -27.01
C LEU A 526 -9.41 0.77 -28.16
N ILE A 527 -8.93 -0.23 -28.93
CA ILE A 527 -8.03 0.05 -30.05
C ILE A 527 -8.78 0.76 -31.18
N PRO A 528 -8.36 1.97 -31.57
CA PRO A 528 -9.05 2.75 -32.60
C PRO A 528 -8.96 2.05 -33.97
N ARG A 529 -10.03 2.18 -34.76
CA ARG A 529 -10.05 1.65 -36.11
C ARG A 529 -9.00 2.34 -36.99
N GLN A 530 -8.18 1.54 -37.62
CA GLN A 530 -7.14 1.98 -38.53
C GLN A 530 -7.52 1.76 -39.99
N MET A 531 -6.65 2.15 -40.92
CA MET A 531 -6.88 1.97 -42.35
C MET A 531 -6.84 0.52 -42.82
N PHE A 532 -6.36 -0.39 -41.94
CA PHE A 532 -6.30 -1.85 -42.16
C PHE A 532 -6.96 -2.60 -40.97
N GLU A 533 -7.18 -3.88 -41.13
CA GLU A 533 -7.71 -4.73 -40.09
C GLU A 533 -6.61 -5.07 -39.08
N VAL A 534 -6.91 -4.90 -37.79
CA VAL A 534 -6.00 -5.28 -36.70
C VAL A 534 -6.54 -6.53 -36.04
N PRO A 535 -5.99 -7.72 -36.32
CA PRO A 535 -6.28 -8.91 -35.55
C PRO A 535 -5.62 -8.82 -34.16
N ILE A 536 -6.41 -9.09 -33.13
CA ILE A 536 -6.00 -9.20 -31.74
C ILE A 536 -6.06 -10.69 -31.40
N GLN A 537 -4.98 -11.25 -30.88
CA GLN A 537 -4.90 -12.66 -30.57
C GLN A 537 -4.30 -12.86 -29.20
N ALA A 538 -4.92 -13.70 -28.39
CA ALA A 538 -4.33 -14.22 -27.16
C ALA A 538 -3.76 -15.61 -27.45
N SER A 539 -2.51 -15.84 -27.11
CA SER A 539 -1.81 -17.11 -27.35
C SER A 539 -1.14 -17.67 -26.11
N VAL A 540 -1.13 -18.99 -26.00
CA VAL A 540 -0.36 -19.73 -24.99
C VAL A 540 0.68 -20.57 -25.74
N GLY A 541 1.94 -20.15 -25.65
CA GLY A 541 2.99 -20.65 -26.52
C GLY A 541 2.66 -20.40 -27.99
N THR A 542 2.61 -21.45 -28.81
CA THR A 542 2.27 -21.34 -30.25
C THR A 542 0.77 -21.43 -30.55
N LYS A 543 -0.07 -21.74 -29.54
CA LYS A 543 -1.50 -21.94 -29.73
C LYS A 543 -2.29 -20.66 -29.45
N VAL A 544 -3.00 -20.15 -30.46
CA VAL A 544 -3.97 -19.07 -30.29
C VAL A 544 -5.19 -19.62 -29.57
N VAL A 545 -5.50 -19.05 -28.39
CA VAL A 545 -6.65 -19.45 -27.54
C VAL A 545 -7.86 -18.57 -27.77
N ALA A 546 -7.67 -17.27 -28.06
CA ALA A 546 -8.76 -16.36 -28.38
C ALA A 546 -8.35 -15.38 -29.49
N ARG A 547 -9.32 -14.88 -30.25
CA ARG A 547 -9.08 -13.95 -31.35
C ARG A 547 -10.26 -13.01 -31.53
N GLU A 548 -9.94 -11.73 -31.69
CA GLU A 548 -10.86 -10.67 -32.12
C GLU A 548 -10.25 -9.85 -33.25
N THR A 549 -11.02 -8.99 -33.89
CA THR A 549 -10.52 -8.17 -34.99
C THR A 549 -11.14 -6.78 -34.97
N VAL A 550 -10.30 -5.75 -34.92
CA VAL A 550 -10.70 -4.36 -35.15
C VAL A 550 -10.85 -4.15 -36.66
N LYS A 551 -12.08 -3.86 -37.10
CA LYS A 551 -12.37 -3.67 -38.52
C LYS A 551 -11.72 -2.40 -39.07
N ALA A 552 -11.15 -2.48 -40.26
CA ALA A 552 -10.57 -1.32 -40.95
C ALA A 552 -11.60 -0.20 -41.16
N MET A 553 -11.15 1.05 -41.11
CA MET A 553 -11.95 2.17 -41.58
C MET A 553 -12.31 1.99 -43.06
N ARG A 554 -13.58 2.16 -43.38
CA ARG A 554 -14.08 2.08 -44.78
C ARG A 554 -14.22 3.49 -45.32
N LYS A 555 -13.40 3.83 -46.29
CA LYS A 555 -13.66 4.99 -47.17
C LYS A 555 -14.66 4.55 -48.24
N ASN A 556 -15.76 5.25 -48.36
CA ASN A 556 -16.74 4.96 -49.43
C ASN A 556 -16.18 5.39 -50.80
N VAL A 557 -15.37 4.50 -51.38
CA VAL A 557 -14.75 4.76 -52.72
C VAL A 557 -15.77 4.74 -53.84
N LEU A 558 -16.99 4.25 -53.59
CA LEU A 558 -18.07 4.17 -54.54
C LEU A 558 -18.98 5.41 -54.57
N ALA A 559 -18.86 6.31 -53.57
CA ALA A 559 -19.70 7.51 -53.46
C ALA A 559 -19.61 8.44 -54.68
N LYS A 560 -18.51 8.40 -55.42
CA LYS A 560 -18.29 9.20 -56.66
C LYS A 560 -18.60 8.41 -57.94
N CYS A 561 -19.12 7.19 -57.85
CA CYS A 561 -19.47 6.37 -59.02
C CYS A 561 -20.94 6.56 -59.34
N TYR A 562 -21.24 7.51 -60.22
CA TYR A 562 -22.56 7.68 -60.84
C TYR A 562 -22.73 6.66 -61.99
N GLY A 563 -23.83 5.87 -61.95
CA GLY A 563 -24.20 4.91 -62.99
C GLY A 563 -23.80 3.46 -62.72
N GLY A 564 -24.32 2.51 -63.51
CA GLY A 564 -24.26 1.09 -63.32
C GLY A 564 -22.96 0.36 -63.73
N ASP A 565 -21.83 1.07 -63.82
CA ASP A 565 -20.53 0.48 -64.20
C ASP A 565 -19.99 -0.44 -63.08
N ILE A 566 -20.37 -1.70 -63.14
CA ILE A 566 -20.00 -2.75 -62.21
C ILE A 566 -18.50 -3.03 -62.28
N SER A 567 -17.88 -2.95 -63.46
CA SER A 567 -16.45 -3.21 -63.64
C SER A 567 -15.58 -2.20 -62.93
N ARG A 568 -15.94 -0.92 -63.01
CA ARG A 568 -15.23 0.19 -62.33
C ARG A 568 -15.39 0.11 -60.81
N LYS A 569 -16.59 -0.24 -60.34
CA LYS A 569 -16.84 -0.46 -58.90
C LYS A 569 -15.98 -1.58 -58.36
N ARG A 570 -15.89 -2.69 -59.08
CA ARG A 570 -15.07 -3.87 -58.71
C ARG A 570 -13.58 -3.53 -58.65
N LYS A 571 -13.03 -2.84 -59.67
CA LYS A 571 -11.64 -2.37 -59.71
C LYS A 571 -11.29 -1.42 -58.56
N LEU A 572 -12.20 -0.51 -58.20
CA LEU A 572 -11.97 0.41 -57.06
C LEU A 572 -11.96 -0.33 -55.75
N LEU A 573 -12.82 -1.34 -55.53
CA LEU A 573 -12.83 -2.17 -54.34
C LEU A 573 -11.57 -3.05 -54.26
N GLU A 574 -11.11 -3.62 -55.38
CA GLU A 574 -9.86 -4.38 -55.44
C GLU A 574 -8.63 -3.53 -55.11
N LYS A 575 -8.51 -2.33 -55.69
CA LYS A 575 -7.45 -1.36 -55.34
C LYS A 575 -7.48 -0.96 -53.88
N GLN A 576 -8.68 -0.77 -53.30
CA GLN A 576 -8.80 -0.47 -51.88
C GLN A 576 -8.32 -1.67 -51.01
N LYS A 577 -8.66 -2.90 -51.41
CA LYS A 577 -8.24 -4.12 -50.73
C LYS A 577 -6.72 -4.31 -50.79
N GLU A 578 -6.10 -4.09 -51.96
CA GLU A 578 -4.64 -4.12 -52.13
C GLU A 578 -3.93 -3.04 -51.31
N GLY A 579 -4.46 -1.79 -51.36
CA GLY A 579 -3.92 -0.70 -50.55
C GLY A 579 -3.93 -0.99 -49.06
N LYS A 580 -5.03 -1.54 -48.54
CA LYS A 580 -5.14 -2.00 -47.13
C LYS A 580 -4.15 -3.12 -46.80
N LYS A 581 -3.95 -4.07 -47.72
CA LYS A 581 -2.98 -5.15 -47.54
C LYS A 581 -1.54 -4.64 -47.45
N ARG A 582 -1.16 -3.62 -48.28
CA ARG A 582 0.16 -2.99 -48.21
C ARG A 582 0.33 -2.19 -46.91
N MET A 583 -0.68 -1.41 -46.50
CA MET A 583 -0.63 -0.66 -45.24
C MET A 583 -0.48 -1.58 -44.01
N LYS A 584 -1.12 -2.75 -44.02
CA LYS A 584 -1.00 -3.77 -42.98
C LYS A 584 0.45 -4.30 -42.84
N GLN A 585 1.22 -4.33 -43.93
CA GLN A 585 2.61 -4.80 -43.92
C GLN A 585 3.59 -3.76 -43.39
N VAL A 586 3.24 -2.48 -43.33
CA VAL A 586 4.12 -1.36 -42.99
C VAL A 586 3.64 -0.58 -41.75
N GLY A 587 2.36 -0.73 -41.38
CA GLY A 587 1.77 0.07 -40.31
C GLY A 587 1.96 -0.52 -38.94
N ASN A 588 2.55 0.23 -38.01
CA ASN A 588 2.51 -0.05 -36.58
C ASN A 588 1.10 0.21 -36.04
N VAL A 589 0.67 -0.60 -35.09
CA VAL A 589 -0.61 -0.42 -34.41
C VAL A 589 -0.40 0.51 -33.24
N GLU A 590 -1.07 1.68 -33.24
CA GLU A 590 -1.12 2.55 -32.07
C GLU A 590 -2.00 1.92 -30.99
N VAL A 591 -1.43 1.70 -29.83
CA VAL A 591 -2.12 1.14 -28.66
C VAL A 591 -2.34 2.28 -27.67
N PRO A 592 -3.60 2.69 -27.41
CA PRO A 592 -3.87 3.75 -26.45
C PRO A 592 -3.55 3.29 -25.00
N GLN A 593 -3.29 4.23 -24.12
CA GLN A 593 -2.95 3.97 -22.71
C GLN A 593 -4.04 3.14 -22.02
N GLU A 594 -5.30 3.43 -22.31
CA GLU A 594 -6.45 2.72 -21.73
C GLU A 594 -6.44 1.21 -22.06
N ALA A 595 -5.80 0.83 -23.16
CA ALA A 595 -5.70 -0.59 -23.54
C ALA A 595 -4.78 -1.37 -22.58
N PHE A 596 -3.73 -0.76 -22.05
CA PHE A 596 -2.87 -1.39 -21.03
C PHE A 596 -3.61 -1.50 -19.69
N MET A 597 -4.41 -0.50 -19.34
CA MET A 597 -5.24 -0.49 -18.14
C MET A 597 -6.44 -1.48 -18.24
N ALA A 598 -6.93 -1.76 -19.44
CA ALA A 598 -8.06 -2.68 -19.65
C ALA A 598 -7.74 -4.13 -19.24
N VAL A 599 -6.46 -4.51 -19.30
CA VAL A 599 -6.00 -5.82 -18.83
C VAL A 599 -6.13 -5.93 -17.30
N LEU A 600 -6.14 -4.80 -16.59
CA LEU A 600 -6.27 -4.70 -15.14
C LEU A 600 -7.71 -4.86 -14.65
N LYS A 601 -8.68 -4.34 -15.43
CA LYS A 601 -10.10 -4.32 -15.09
C LYS A 601 -10.86 -5.40 -15.86
N ILE A 602 -10.57 -6.65 -15.55
CA ILE A 602 -11.33 -7.78 -16.12
C ILE A 602 -12.52 -8.04 -15.19
N ASP A 603 -13.64 -7.37 -15.46
CA ASP A 603 -14.91 -7.79 -14.87
C ASP A 603 -15.31 -9.11 -15.51
N ASP A 604 -15.31 -10.19 -14.75
CA ASP A 604 -15.98 -11.44 -15.10
C ASP A 604 -17.48 -11.17 -14.99
N ASN A 605 -18.12 -10.71 -16.10
CA ASN A 605 -19.56 -10.69 -16.26
C ASN A 605 -20.06 -12.07 -16.63
#